data_9df54db45ef92cd3484843bf11540665
#
_entry.id   9df54db45ef92cd3484843bf11540665
#
_cell.length_a   1.000
_cell.length_b   1.000
_cell.length_c   1.000
_cell.angle_alpha   90.00
_cell.angle_beta   90.00
_cell.angle_gamma   90.00
#
_symmetry.space_group_name_H-M   'P 1'
#
loop_
_entity.id
_entity.type
_entity.pdbx_description
1 polymer ?
#
loop_
_entity_poly.entity_id
_entity_poly.type
_entity_poly.pdbx_seq_one_letter_code
_entity_poly.pdbx_strand_id
1 'polypeptide(L)'
;ARTVTGKSLIIAFSGSYHGIIDEVLVRGSKKLVTYPAAPGIMPENVQNMLILEYGTEESLKIIAERADQLAAVLVEPVQSRRPEFQPRDFLHNLRDLTTKYEIPLIFDEVITGFRMHPGGAQALFEVQADIATYGKVIGGGMPIGAIVGKRKYMDALDGGHWQYGDDSIPEVGVTYFAGTFVRHPLALAASKASLIHLKIQGPDLQKKLNEMTSRLAFELNTEFKKRDLPMIINHYGSLWRIKFNEDVSYGELLFTLLRENGIHIWDGFPCFLTEAYKEEDVTMIIETFKICLTKMISAGFFISASHIIPSEKSVVINSNKPPVEGAKLGRDKEGNPAWFVPDASAIGEYVKIDL
;
A
#
# COMPACT_ATOMS: atom_id res chain seq x y z
N ALA A 1 -22.56 5.14 3.70
CA ALA A 1 -22.99 4.37 2.53
C ALA A 1 -24.03 3.31 2.91
N ARG A 2 -23.80 2.50 3.92
CA ARG A 2 -24.75 1.48 4.42
C ARG A 2 -26.05 2.09 4.93
N THR A 3 -25.97 3.19 5.67
CA THR A 3 -27.15 3.90 6.18
C THR A 3 -28.08 4.35 5.04
N VAL A 4 -27.50 4.94 3.99
CA VAL A 4 -28.28 5.50 2.87
C VAL A 4 -28.81 4.41 1.93
N THR A 5 -28.04 3.33 1.72
CA THR A 5 -28.44 2.26 0.78
C THR A 5 -29.27 1.16 1.41
N GLY A 6 -29.23 1.01 2.74
CA GLY A 6 -29.81 -0.13 3.44
C GLY A 6 -29.13 -1.48 3.18
N LYS A 7 -28.00 -1.47 2.48
CA LYS A 7 -27.24 -2.66 2.08
C LYS A 7 -25.99 -2.83 2.93
N SER A 8 -25.41 -4.04 2.96
CA SER A 8 -24.30 -4.35 3.87
C SER A 8 -22.96 -4.58 3.16
N LEU A 9 -22.98 -5.15 1.96
CA LEU A 9 -21.77 -5.59 1.27
C LEU A 9 -20.99 -4.41 0.69
N ILE A 10 -19.67 -4.37 0.95
CA ILE A 10 -18.74 -3.42 0.36
C ILE A 10 -17.68 -4.18 -0.42
N ILE A 11 -17.41 -3.74 -1.64
CA ILE A 11 -16.29 -4.22 -2.43
C ILE A 11 -15.08 -3.31 -2.19
N ALA A 12 -13.91 -3.92 -1.99
CA ALA A 12 -12.59 -3.29 -2.05
C ALA A 12 -11.65 -4.13 -2.93
N PHE A 13 -10.43 -3.66 -3.16
CA PHE A 13 -9.55 -4.27 -4.13
C PHE A 13 -8.27 -4.81 -3.48
N SER A 14 -7.80 -5.95 -4.00
CA SER A 14 -6.52 -6.57 -3.61
C SER A 14 -5.37 -5.56 -3.76
N GLY A 15 -4.48 -5.52 -2.78
CA GLY A 15 -3.34 -4.60 -2.75
C GLY A 15 -3.63 -3.22 -2.15
N SER A 16 -4.90 -2.83 -1.97
CA SER A 16 -5.28 -1.57 -1.31
C SER A 16 -5.02 -1.59 0.20
N TYR A 17 -4.89 -0.40 0.76
CA TYR A 17 -4.80 -0.19 2.20
C TYR A 17 -5.78 0.92 2.64
N HIS A 18 -6.76 0.55 3.44
CA HIS A 18 -7.85 1.43 3.89
C HIS A 18 -7.84 1.70 5.42
N GLY A 19 -6.70 1.53 6.07
CA GLY A 19 -6.57 1.77 7.50
C GLY A 19 -6.53 0.49 8.33
N ILE A 20 -6.84 0.63 9.63
CA ILE A 20 -6.60 -0.41 10.66
C ILE A 20 -7.87 -0.90 11.37
N ILE A 21 -9.05 -0.48 10.92
CA ILE A 21 -10.32 -1.01 11.45
C ILE A 21 -10.41 -2.48 11.00
N ASP A 22 -10.84 -3.36 11.88
CA ASP A 22 -10.93 -4.80 11.64
C ASP A 22 -11.59 -5.14 10.30
N GLU A 23 -12.67 -4.47 9.96
CA GLU A 23 -13.44 -4.71 8.76
C GLU A 23 -12.63 -4.54 7.46
N VAL A 24 -11.68 -3.59 7.41
CA VAL A 24 -10.83 -3.37 6.23
C VAL A 24 -9.52 -4.16 6.27
N LEU A 25 -9.21 -4.81 7.39
CA LEU A 25 -8.11 -5.75 7.52
C LEU A 25 -8.53 -7.15 7.03
N VAL A 26 -8.85 -7.23 5.77
CA VAL A 26 -9.45 -8.38 5.10
C VAL A 26 -8.64 -8.79 3.87
N ARG A 27 -8.64 -10.08 3.58
CA ARG A 27 -8.09 -10.65 2.35
C ARG A 27 -9.16 -11.44 1.60
N GLY A 28 -9.01 -11.51 0.30
CA GLY A 28 -9.87 -12.30 -0.57
C GLY A 28 -9.13 -13.47 -1.20
N SER A 29 -9.87 -14.50 -1.55
CA SER A 29 -9.40 -15.61 -2.37
C SER A 29 -9.98 -15.54 -3.79
N LYS A 30 -9.38 -16.27 -4.72
CA LYS A 30 -9.93 -16.44 -6.08
C LYS A 30 -11.34 -17.06 -6.12
N LYS A 31 -11.77 -17.69 -5.02
CA LYS A 31 -13.13 -18.25 -4.88
C LYS A 31 -14.12 -17.24 -4.27
N LEU A 32 -13.78 -15.96 -4.22
CA LEU A 32 -14.59 -14.89 -3.62
C LEU A 32 -14.93 -15.11 -2.13
N VAL A 33 -14.07 -15.83 -1.41
CA VAL A 33 -14.16 -16.02 0.03
C VAL A 33 -13.24 -15.00 0.70
N THR A 34 -13.77 -14.26 1.68
CA THR A 34 -13.01 -13.32 2.49
C THR A 34 -12.59 -13.95 3.83
N TYR A 35 -11.44 -13.53 4.32
CA TYR A 35 -10.90 -13.96 5.60
C TYR A 35 -10.06 -12.85 6.23
N PRO A 36 -9.90 -12.85 7.57
CA PRO A 36 -9.10 -11.87 8.28
C PRO A 36 -7.66 -11.78 7.78
N ALA A 37 -7.13 -10.57 7.69
CA ALA A 37 -5.75 -10.34 7.24
C ALA A 37 -4.69 -10.74 8.28
N ALA A 38 -5.08 -10.85 9.56
CA ALA A 38 -4.21 -11.20 10.67
C ALA A 38 -4.97 -11.96 11.77
N PRO A 39 -4.27 -12.74 12.62
CA PRO A 39 -4.84 -13.33 13.84
C PRO A 39 -5.42 -12.25 14.77
N GLY A 40 -6.50 -12.58 15.47
CA GLY A 40 -7.18 -11.68 16.40
C GLY A 40 -8.33 -10.89 15.78
N ILE A 41 -8.41 -10.78 14.45
CA ILE A 41 -9.55 -10.22 13.76
C ILE A 41 -10.62 -11.31 13.62
N MET A 42 -11.85 -11.01 14.06
CA MET A 42 -12.94 -11.98 13.98
C MET A 42 -13.45 -12.13 12.53
N PRO A 43 -13.74 -13.36 12.08
CA PRO A 43 -14.30 -13.58 10.74
C PRO A 43 -15.59 -12.79 10.48
N GLU A 44 -16.41 -12.60 11.50
CA GLU A 44 -17.67 -11.84 11.42
C GLU A 44 -17.43 -10.37 11.07
N ASN A 45 -16.28 -9.79 11.46
CA ASN A 45 -15.97 -8.41 11.16
C ASN A 45 -15.72 -8.19 9.65
N VAL A 46 -15.26 -9.21 8.95
CA VAL A 46 -14.89 -9.11 7.52
C VAL A 46 -15.91 -9.74 6.56
N GLN A 47 -16.97 -10.36 7.06
CA GLN A 47 -17.94 -11.08 6.24
C GLN A 47 -18.72 -10.20 5.25
N ASN A 48 -18.84 -8.91 5.53
CA ASN A 48 -19.50 -7.92 4.68
C ASN A 48 -18.53 -7.15 3.76
N MET A 49 -17.33 -7.68 3.59
CA MET A 49 -16.35 -7.19 2.61
C MET A 49 -16.13 -8.23 1.51
N LEU A 50 -16.04 -7.78 0.27
CA LEU A 50 -15.63 -8.62 -0.86
C LEU A 50 -14.39 -8.00 -1.51
N ILE A 51 -13.33 -8.80 -1.61
CA ILE A 51 -12.07 -8.34 -2.19
C ILE A 51 -11.92 -8.89 -3.59
N LEU A 52 -11.78 -7.98 -4.56
CA LEU A 52 -11.61 -8.28 -5.98
C LEU A 52 -10.23 -7.86 -6.49
N GLU A 53 -9.84 -8.34 -7.64
CA GLU A 53 -8.60 -7.90 -8.30
C GLU A 53 -8.77 -6.51 -8.92
N TYR A 54 -7.82 -5.62 -8.63
CA TYR A 54 -7.88 -4.24 -9.11
C TYR A 54 -7.53 -4.14 -10.60
N GLY A 55 -8.37 -3.43 -11.36
CA GLY A 55 -8.12 -3.14 -12.77
C GLY A 55 -8.53 -4.25 -13.74
N THR A 56 -9.33 -5.23 -13.34
CA THR A 56 -9.75 -6.34 -14.20
C THR A 56 -11.21 -6.24 -14.65
N GLU A 57 -11.52 -6.68 -15.85
CA GLU A 57 -12.89 -6.78 -16.35
C GLU A 57 -13.75 -7.76 -15.55
N GLU A 58 -13.15 -8.84 -15.06
CA GLU A 58 -13.84 -9.81 -14.21
C GLU A 58 -14.37 -9.15 -12.93
N SER A 59 -13.61 -8.23 -12.35
CA SER A 59 -14.08 -7.46 -11.20
C SER A 59 -15.28 -6.58 -11.53
N LEU A 60 -15.30 -5.92 -12.69
CA LEU A 60 -16.47 -5.15 -13.14
C LEU A 60 -17.70 -6.02 -13.33
N LYS A 61 -17.53 -7.22 -13.87
CA LYS A 61 -18.59 -8.18 -14.05
C LYS A 61 -19.18 -8.65 -12.72
N ILE A 62 -18.35 -9.01 -11.75
CA ILE A 62 -18.77 -9.40 -10.41
C ILE A 62 -19.52 -8.25 -9.71
N ILE A 63 -19.05 -7.00 -9.86
CA ILE A 63 -19.71 -5.82 -9.32
C ILE A 63 -21.14 -5.69 -9.92
N ALA A 64 -21.28 -5.87 -11.23
CA ALA A 64 -22.58 -5.83 -11.90
C ALA A 64 -23.53 -6.93 -11.42
N GLU A 65 -23.04 -8.16 -11.28
CA GLU A 65 -23.80 -9.32 -10.82
C GLU A 65 -24.29 -9.20 -9.36
N ARG A 66 -23.58 -8.43 -8.54
CA ARG A 66 -23.91 -8.24 -7.12
C ARG A 66 -24.47 -6.86 -6.78
N ALA A 67 -24.84 -6.09 -7.79
CA ALA A 67 -25.22 -4.69 -7.64
C ALA A 67 -26.35 -4.44 -6.62
N ASP A 68 -27.29 -5.37 -6.52
CA ASP A 68 -28.41 -5.33 -5.59
C ASP A 68 -28.00 -5.51 -4.11
N GLN A 69 -26.82 -6.09 -3.85
CA GLN A 69 -26.28 -6.35 -2.51
C GLN A 69 -25.31 -5.26 -2.03
N LEU A 70 -24.80 -4.43 -2.96
CA LEU A 70 -23.69 -3.53 -2.70
C LEU A 70 -24.12 -2.23 -2.01
N ALA A 71 -23.56 -1.99 -0.83
CA ALA A 71 -23.60 -0.70 -0.15
C ALA A 71 -22.63 0.32 -0.78
N ALA A 72 -21.47 -0.12 -1.24
CA ALA A 72 -20.49 0.71 -1.92
C ALA A 72 -19.40 -0.11 -2.63
N VAL A 73 -18.67 0.56 -3.51
CA VAL A 73 -17.34 0.14 -3.98
C VAL A 73 -16.31 1.13 -3.45
N LEU A 74 -15.32 0.62 -2.69
CA LEU A 74 -14.23 1.40 -2.06
C LEU A 74 -12.95 1.21 -2.86
N VAL A 75 -12.37 2.30 -3.31
CA VAL A 75 -11.20 2.32 -4.22
C VAL A 75 -10.10 3.22 -3.69
N GLU A 76 -8.89 2.73 -3.62
CA GLU A 76 -7.67 3.52 -3.60
C GLU A 76 -7.25 3.76 -5.06
N PRO A 77 -7.48 4.95 -5.66
CA PRO A 77 -7.38 5.14 -7.12
C PRO A 77 -5.99 4.86 -7.67
N VAL A 78 -4.97 5.21 -6.91
CA VAL A 78 -3.59 4.76 -7.11
C VAL A 78 -3.16 4.08 -5.83
N GLN A 79 -3.03 2.76 -5.89
CA GLN A 79 -2.61 1.99 -4.73
C GLN A 79 -1.20 2.39 -4.29
N SER A 80 -1.05 2.82 -3.06
CA SER A 80 0.24 3.27 -2.51
C SER A 80 1.32 2.19 -2.55
N ARG A 81 0.91 0.93 -2.56
CA ARG A 81 1.81 -0.23 -2.70
C ARG A 81 2.18 -0.56 -4.15
N ARG A 82 1.46 0.02 -5.12
CA ARG A 82 1.62 -0.23 -6.57
C ARG A 82 1.47 1.07 -7.36
N PRO A 83 2.31 2.09 -7.09
CA PRO A 83 2.20 3.40 -7.75
C PRO A 83 2.40 3.31 -9.27
N GLU A 84 3.01 2.24 -9.76
CA GLU A 84 3.16 1.96 -11.19
C GLU A 84 1.87 1.56 -11.89
N PHE A 85 0.84 1.17 -11.14
CA PHE A 85 -0.41 0.67 -11.69
C PHE A 85 -1.54 1.70 -11.60
N GLN A 86 -1.95 2.23 -12.73
CA GLN A 86 -2.93 3.32 -12.86
C GLN A 86 -3.98 2.94 -13.92
N PRO A 87 -4.96 2.11 -13.57
CA PRO A 87 -5.94 1.59 -14.53
C PRO A 87 -7.03 2.62 -14.84
N ARG A 88 -6.72 3.65 -15.65
CA ARG A 88 -7.63 4.75 -16.00
C ARG A 88 -8.94 4.23 -16.59
N ASP A 89 -8.88 3.37 -17.59
CA ASP A 89 -10.07 2.85 -18.27
C ASP A 89 -10.96 2.04 -17.31
N PHE A 90 -10.35 1.28 -16.41
CA PHE A 90 -11.07 0.56 -15.37
C PHE A 90 -11.83 1.52 -14.44
N LEU A 91 -11.21 2.63 -14.04
CA LEU A 91 -11.84 3.62 -13.16
C LEU A 91 -13.02 4.31 -13.85
N HIS A 92 -12.92 4.62 -15.15
CA HIS A 92 -14.04 5.14 -15.93
C HIS A 92 -15.17 4.11 -16.04
N ASN A 93 -14.85 2.88 -16.45
CA ASN A 93 -15.83 1.80 -16.54
C ASN A 93 -16.50 1.50 -15.20
N LEU A 94 -15.73 1.55 -14.10
CA LEU A 94 -16.26 1.41 -12.75
C LEU A 94 -17.22 2.55 -12.39
N ARG A 95 -16.88 3.80 -12.76
CA ARG A 95 -17.76 4.95 -12.53
C ARG A 95 -19.07 4.81 -13.28
N ASP A 96 -19.01 4.44 -14.56
CA ASP A 96 -20.20 4.22 -15.38
C ASP A 96 -21.07 3.10 -14.82
N LEU A 97 -20.45 2.00 -14.45
CA LEU A 97 -21.12 0.85 -13.84
C LEU A 97 -21.82 1.22 -12.53
N THR A 98 -21.10 1.88 -11.63
CA THR A 98 -21.63 2.30 -10.33
C THR A 98 -22.73 3.35 -10.47
N THR A 99 -22.65 4.20 -11.48
CA THR A 99 -23.72 5.14 -11.83
C THR A 99 -24.96 4.41 -12.32
N LYS A 100 -24.79 3.46 -13.25
CA LYS A 100 -25.87 2.66 -13.83
C LYS A 100 -26.69 1.90 -12.78
N TYR A 101 -25.99 1.35 -11.78
CA TYR A 101 -26.63 0.53 -10.72
C TYR A 101 -26.86 1.28 -9.41
N GLU A 102 -26.67 2.60 -9.41
CA GLU A 102 -26.81 3.46 -8.23
C GLU A 102 -25.99 3.02 -7.01
N ILE A 103 -24.82 2.43 -7.25
CA ILE A 103 -23.91 1.99 -6.21
C ILE A 103 -23.01 3.17 -5.82
N PRO A 104 -22.87 3.55 -4.53
CA PRO A 104 -21.92 4.57 -4.10
C PRO A 104 -20.49 4.18 -4.46
N LEU A 105 -19.81 5.04 -5.22
CA LEU A 105 -18.38 4.93 -5.45
C LEU A 105 -17.64 5.76 -4.40
N ILE A 106 -16.79 5.12 -3.60
CA ILE A 106 -15.98 5.76 -2.57
C ILE A 106 -14.53 5.76 -3.01
N PHE A 107 -13.92 6.96 -3.15
CA PHE A 107 -12.49 7.07 -3.37
C PHE A 107 -11.76 7.32 -2.06
N ASP A 108 -10.82 6.44 -1.75
CA ASP A 108 -9.84 6.65 -0.70
C ASP A 108 -8.71 7.53 -1.23
N GLU A 109 -8.84 8.82 -0.98
CA GLU A 109 -7.88 9.85 -1.36
C GLU A 109 -6.97 10.27 -0.18
N VAL A 110 -6.87 9.44 0.85
CA VAL A 110 -6.04 9.73 2.04
C VAL A 110 -4.56 9.89 1.66
N ILE A 111 -4.09 9.20 0.61
CA ILE A 111 -2.73 9.37 0.07
C ILE A 111 -2.72 10.26 -1.15
N THR A 112 -3.64 10.07 -2.09
CA THR A 112 -3.63 10.73 -3.41
C THR A 112 -4.16 12.16 -3.36
N GLY A 113 -5.10 12.44 -2.44
CA GLY A 113 -5.72 13.75 -2.30
C GLY A 113 -4.71 14.85 -1.99
N PHE A 114 -4.78 15.94 -2.73
CA PHE A 114 -3.89 17.11 -2.65
C PHE A 114 -2.40 16.84 -2.91
N ARG A 115 -2.01 15.58 -3.13
CA ARG A 115 -0.61 15.18 -3.30
C ARG A 115 -0.15 15.25 -4.75
N MET A 116 -0.90 14.64 -5.65
CA MET A 116 -0.53 14.51 -7.06
C MET A 116 -1.05 15.67 -7.90
N HIS A 117 -2.19 16.20 -7.49
CA HIS A 117 -2.90 17.30 -8.08
C HIS A 117 -3.75 18.00 -6.99
N PRO A 118 -4.05 19.31 -7.06
CA PRO A 118 -4.93 19.96 -6.08
C PRO A 118 -6.30 19.29 -5.93
N GLY A 119 -6.86 18.75 -7.01
CA GLY A 119 -8.11 17.99 -7.02
C GLY A 119 -7.95 16.48 -6.82
N GLY A 120 -6.77 16.01 -6.37
CA GLY A 120 -6.49 14.60 -6.11
C GLY A 120 -6.52 13.72 -7.36
N ALA A 121 -6.68 12.42 -7.14
CA ALA A 121 -6.79 11.44 -8.23
C ALA A 121 -8.11 11.61 -9.00
N GLN A 122 -9.18 12.10 -8.37
CA GLN A 122 -10.43 12.39 -9.06
C GLN A 122 -10.23 13.35 -10.25
N ALA A 123 -9.47 14.43 -10.04
CA ALA A 123 -9.18 15.39 -11.11
C ALA A 123 -8.23 14.81 -12.17
N LEU A 124 -7.22 14.03 -11.76
CA LEU A 124 -6.26 13.43 -12.71
C LEU A 124 -6.89 12.37 -13.59
N PHE A 125 -7.79 11.58 -13.05
CA PHE A 125 -8.49 10.53 -13.80
C PHE A 125 -9.80 11.02 -14.42
N GLU A 126 -10.26 12.24 -14.09
CA GLU A 126 -11.56 12.78 -14.51
C GLU A 126 -12.73 11.88 -14.09
N VAL A 127 -12.60 11.27 -12.92
CA VAL A 127 -13.60 10.37 -12.31
C VAL A 127 -14.05 10.96 -10.99
N GLN A 128 -15.31 11.38 -10.91
CA GLN A 128 -15.88 11.92 -9.68
C GLN A 128 -16.52 10.82 -8.84
N ALA A 129 -16.04 10.63 -7.61
CA ALA A 129 -16.64 9.74 -6.63
C ALA A 129 -17.92 10.31 -6.03
N ASP A 130 -18.73 9.45 -5.41
CA ASP A 130 -19.90 9.86 -4.63
C ASP A 130 -19.50 10.28 -3.22
N ILE A 131 -18.48 9.61 -2.66
CA ILE A 131 -17.87 9.89 -1.37
C ILE A 131 -16.35 9.83 -1.55
N ALA A 132 -15.62 10.70 -0.88
CA ALA A 132 -14.17 10.63 -0.84
C ALA A 132 -13.65 10.82 0.60
N THR A 133 -12.56 10.12 0.93
CA THR A 133 -11.88 10.26 2.22
C THR A 133 -10.54 10.94 2.05
N TYR A 134 -10.22 11.85 2.95
CA TYR A 134 -8.96 12.60 2.97
C TYR A 134 -8.29 12.51 4.34
N GLY A 135 -6.99 12.67 4.37
CA GLY A 135 -6.20 12.63 5.60
C GLY A 135 -4.75 13.03 5.33
N LYS A 136 -3.85 12.57 6.16
CA LYS A 136 -2.40 12.76 5.99
C LYS A 136 -2.01 14.22 5.67
N VAL A 137 -1.79 14.54 4.40
CA VAL A 137 -1.28 15.84 3.94
C VAL A 137 -2.14 17.02 4.41
N ILE A 138 -3.46 16.84 4.48
CA ILE A 138 -4.35 17.91 4.93
C ILE A 138 -4.22 18.22 6.42
N GLY A 139 -3.61 17.33 7.21
CA GLY A 139 -3.46 17.48 8.65
C GLY A 139 -2.38 18.46 9.09
N GLY A 140 -1.43 18.80 8.20
CA GLY A 140 -0.29 19.65 8.57
C GLY A 140 0.53 19.09 9.73
N GLY A 141 0.68 17.76 9.81
CA GLY A 141 1.35 17.04 10.90
C GLY A 141 0.43 16.61 12.04
N MET A 142 -0.82 17.09 12.08
CA MET A 142 -1.81 16.67 13.09
C MET A 142 -2.68 15.52 12.56
N PRO A 143 -3.14 14.61 13.46
CA PRO A 143 -4.03 13.53 13.07
C PRO A 143 -5.41 14.08 12.70
N ILE A 144 -5.83 13.83 11.46
CA ILE A 144 -7.14 14.21 10.95
C ILE A 144 -7.58 13.23 9.86
N GLY A 145 -8.88 12.99 9.79
CA GLY A 145 -9.56 12.38 8.65
C GLY A 145 -10.77 13.23 8.28
N ALA A 146 -11.05 13.32 7.01
CA ALA A 146 -12.23 14.02 6.50
C ALA A 146 -12.98 13.11 5.52
N ILE A 147 -14.30 13.12 5.63
CA ILE A 147 -15.22 12.48 4.69
C ILE A 147 -15.95 13.60 3.98
N VAL A 148 -15.95 13.58 2.66
CA VAL A 148 -16.69 14.52 1.83
C VAL A 148 -17.46 13.76 0.76
N GLY A 149 -18.54 14.32 0.24
CA GLY A 149 -19.30 13.64 -0.79
C GLY A 149 -20.56 14.38 -1.20
N LYS A 150 -21.35 13.71 -2.02
CA LYS A 150 -22.64 14.20 -2.44
C LYS A 150 -23.59 14.33 -1.24
N ARG A 151 -24.41 15.37 -1.26
CA ARG A 151 -25.39 15.67 -0.22
C ARG A 151 -26.17 14.43 0.21
N LYS A 152 -26.67 13.65 -0.74
CA LYS A 152 -27.41 12.41 -0.50
C LYS A 152 -26.77 11.49 0.56
N TYR A 153 -25.42 11.45 0.62
CA TYR A 153 -24.69 10.61 1.58
C TYR A 153 -24.27 11.38 2.82
N MET A 154 -23.97 12.68 2.66
CA MET A 154 -23.49 13.50 3.77
C MET A 154 -24.62 13.87 4.74
N ASP A 155 -25.85 14.02 4.26
CA ASP A 155 -27.02 14.26 5.11
C ASP A 155 -27.26 13.14 6.14
N ALA A 156 -26.78 11.92 5.86
CA ALA A 156 -26.81 10.83 6.84
C ALA A 156 -25.84 11.01 8.03
N LEU A 157 -25.00 12.02 8.03
CA LEU A 157 -24.10 12.34 9.16
C LEU A 157 -24.75 13.30 10.17
N ASP A 158 -25.62 14.19 9.74
CA ASP A 158 -26.21 15.25 10.57
C ASP A 158 -27.74 15.35 10.50
N GLY A 159 -28.37 14.51 9.70
CA GLY A 159 -29.83 14.47 9.56
C GLY A 159 -30.38 15.33 8.44
N GLY A 160 -29.52 15.91 7.59
CA GLY A 160 -29.92 16.67 6.42
C GLY A 160 -30.04 18.18 6.68
N HIS A 161 -30.99 18.82 5.99
CA HIS A 161 -31.13 20.27 6.03
C HIS A 161 -31.95 20.76 7.26
N TRP A 162 -31.26 20.96 8.37
CA TRP A 162 -31.84 21.51 9.58
C TRP A 162 -30.86 22.46 10.29
N GLN A 163 -31.36 23.33 11.19
CA GLN A 163 -30.55 24.25 11.98
C GLN A 163 -30.95 24.20 13.45
N TYR A 164 -29.95 24.25 14.32
CA TYR A 164 -30.18 24.35 15.75
C TYR A 164 -30.73 25.74 16.10
N GLY A 165 -31.84 25.79 16.84
CA GLY A 165 -32.43 27.04 17.31
C GLY A 165 -33.58 27.56 16.44
N ASP A 166 -34.01 26.85 15.42
CA ASP A 166 -35.26 27.07 14.69
C ASP A 166 -36.19 25.84 14.75
N ASP A 167 -37.31 25.85 14.03
CA ASP A 167 -38.29 24.78 14.04
C ASP A 167 -37.94 23.61 13.08
N SER A 168 -36.78 23.65 12.43
CA SER A 168 -36.37 22.56 11.55
C SER A 168 -35.93 21.32 12.35
N ILE A 169 -36.21 20.15 11.76
CA ILE A 169 -35.88 18.85 12.35
C ILE A 169 -35.02 18.03 11.35
N PRO A 170 -34.23 17.05 11.81
CA PRO A 170 -33.52 16.14 10.92
C PRO A 170 -34.50 15.41 9.98
N GLU A 171 -34.25 15.48 8.68
CA GLU A 171 -35.09 14.90 7.63
C GLU A 171 -34.79 13.42 7.35
N VAL A 172 -33.56 13.00 7.65
CA VAL A 172 -33.08 11.65 7.37
C VAL A 172 -32.50 10.99 8.64
N GLY A 173 -32.53 9.66 8.66
CA GLY A 173 -31.86 8.90 9.72
C GLY A 173 -30.36 9.11 9.70
N VAL A 174 -29.76 9.24 10.88
CA VAL A 174 -28.33 9.50 11.03
C VAL A 174 -27.54 8.24 11.32
N THR A 175 -26.36 8.14 10.73
CA THR A 175 -25.34 7.17 11.11
C THR A 175 -24.63 7.64 12.38
N TYR A 176 -24.11 6.71 13.16
CA TYR A 176 -23.32 7.09 14.35
C TYR A 176 -22.02 7.78 13.93
N PHE A 177 -21.85 9.02 14.34
CA PHE A 177 -20.66 9.83 14.11
C PHE A 177 -20.26 10.55 15.40
N ALA A 178 -19.32 9.95 16.13
CA ALA A 178 -18.79 10.49 17.37
C ALA A 178 -17.37 9.98 17.62
N GLY A 179 -16.68 10.63 18.56
CA GLY A 179 -15.35 10.28 19.02
C GLY A 179 -14.72 11.42 19.80
N THR A 180 -13.93 11.13 20.82
CA THR A 180 -13.29 12.13 21.69
C THR A 180 -12.46 13.14 20.89
N PHE A 181 -11.81 12.71 19.83
CA PHE A 181 -10.93 13.54 18.99
C PHE A 181 -11.60 14.05 17.72
N VAL A 182 -12.87 13.76 17.51
CA VAL A 182 -13.63 14.33 16.39
C VAL A 182 -13.71 15.84 16.54
N ARG A 183 -13.37 16.55 15.46
CA ARG A 183 -13.33 18.04 15.44
C ARG A 183 -12.32 18.64 16.42
N HIS A 184 -11.22 17.96 16.69
CA HIS A 184 -10.17 18.45 17.59
C HIS A 184 -9.64 19.83 17.13
N PRO A 185 -9.70 20.89 17.96
CA PRO A 185 -9.45 22.27 17.52
C PRO A 185 -8.07 22.48 16.89
N LEU A 186 -7.01 21.88 17.47
CA LEU A 186 -5.65 22.01 16.92
C LEU A 186 -5.54 21.31 15.56
N ALA A 187 -6.13 20.13 15.40
CA ALA A 187 -6.13 19.42 14.12
C ALA A 187 -6.89 20.21 13.04
N LEU A 188 -8.03 20.82 13.39
CA LEU A 188 -8.79 21.68 12.48
C LEU A 188 -8.01 22.95 12.12
N ALA A 189 -7.33 23.59 13.09
CA ALA A 189 -6.51 24.77 12.83
C ALA A 189 -5.32 24.46 11.91
N ALA A 190 -4.61 23.35 12.16
CA ALA A 190 -3.51 22.88 11.31
C ALA A 190 -4.00 22.53 9.92
N SER A 191 -5.12 21.81 9.81
CA SER A 191 -5.74 21.47 8.53
C SER A 191 -6.15 22.72 7.74
N LYS A 192 -6.77 23.70 8.40
CA LYS A 192 -7.13 24.97 7.78
C LYS A 192 -5.89 25.69 7.21
N ALA A 193 -4.80 25.76 7.99
CA ALA A 193 -3.56 26.37 7.55
C ALA A 193 -2.96 25.64 6.35
N SER A 194 -2.90 24.31 6.38
CA SER A 194 -2.42 23.48 5.27
C SER A 194 -3.24 23.66 4.00
N LEU A 195 -4.57 23.63 4.10
CA LEU A 195 -5.46 23.81 2.97
C LEU A 195 -5.37 25.23 2.36
N ILE A 196 -5.21 26.25 3.19
CA ILE A 196 -4.97 27.63 2.73
C ILE A 196 -3.63 27.70 1.99
N HIS A 197 -2.58 27.11 2.55
CA HIS A 197 -1.27 27.05 1.91
C HIS A 197 -1.33 26.34 0.54
N LEU A 198 -1.92 25.16 0.47
CA LEU A 198 -2.12 24.40 -0.78
C LEU A 198 -2.93 25.22 -1.81
N LYS A 199 -3.94 25.96 -1.37
CA LYS A 199 -4.74 26.82 -2.24
C LYS A 199 -3.94 28.00 -2.80
N ILE A 200 -3.07 28.61 -1.98
CA ILE A 200 -2.21 29.74 -2.39
C ILE A 200 -1.14 29.26 -3.39
N GLN A 201 -0.49 28.14 -3.09
CA GLN A 201 0.55 27.56 -3.96
C GLN A 201 -0.02 27.08 -5.31
N GLY A 202 -1.29 26.66 -5.30
CA GLY A 202 -1.95 26.17 -6.50
C GLY A 202 -1.31 24.89 -7.05
N PRO A 203 -1.51 24.58 -8.35
CA PRO A 203 -1.03 23.34 -8.97
C PRO A 203 0.50 23.29 -9.14
N ASP A 204 1.19 24.43 -9.08
CA ASP A 204 2.64 24.50 -9.30
C ASP A 204 3.42 23.74 -8.22
N LEU A 205 2.91 23.71 -6.98
CA LEU A 205 3.50 22.93 -5.90
C LEU A 205 3.51 21.43 -6.27
N GLN A 206 2.36 20.87 -6.63
CA GLN A 206 2.28 19.46 -7.00
C GLN A 206 3.12 19.16 -8.24
N LYS A 207 3.09 20.03 -9.25
CA LYS A 207 3.91 19.91 -10.47
C LYS A 207 5.39 19.80 -10.11
N LYS A 208 5.89 20.74 -9.31
CA LYS A 208 7.30 20.77 -8.85
C LYS A 208 7.66 19.45 -8.13
N LEU A 209 6.84 19.02 -7.17
CA LEU A 209 7.11 17.79 -6.41
C LEU A 209 7.07 16.54 -7.28
N ASN A 210 6.17 16.49 -8.26
CA ASN A 210 6.07 15.41 -9.22
C ASN A 210 7.31 15.34 -10.12
N GLU A 211 7.81 16.50 -10.60
CA GLU A 211 9.02 16.60 -11.40
C GLU A 211 10.26 16.16 -10.61
N MET A 212 10.40 16.62 -9.36
CA MET A 212 11.51 16.21 -8.47
C MET A 212 11.49 14.69 -8.23
N THR A 213 10.31 14.10 -8.01
CA THR A 213 10.17 12.66 -7.80
C THR A 213 10.48 11.87 -9.07
N SER A 214 10.04 12.37 -10.22
CA SER A 214 10.35 11.75 -11.52
C SER A 214 11.84 11.78 -11.81
N ARG A 215 12.54 12.87 -11.49
CA ARG A 215 13.99 12.96 -11.57
C ARG A 215 14.67 11.91 -10.68
N LEU A 216 14.29 11.85 -9.39
CA LEU A 216 14.81 10.86 -8.45
C LEU A 216 14.65 9.43 -8.98
N ALA A 217 13.45 9.09 -9.42
CA ALA A 217 13.15 7.76 -9.93
C ALA A 217 13.94 7.46 -11.21
N PHE A 218 14.04 8.41 -12.13
CA PHE A 218 14.79 8.24 -13.38
C PHE A 218 16.29 8.02 -13.13
N GLU A 219 16.91 8.85 -12.29
CA GLU A 219 18.35 8.74 -12.00
C GLU A 219 18.70 7.44 -11.27
N LEU A 220 17.88 7.06 -10.27
CA LEU A 220 18.10 5.80 -9.55
C LEU A 220 17.85 4.58 -10.44
N ASN A 221 16.79 4.56 -11.24
CA ASN A 221 16.51 3.47 -12.17
C ASN A 221 17.59 3.32 -13.24
N THR A 222 18.17 4.45 -13.69
CA THR A 222 19.29 4.45 -14.61
C THR A 222 20.52 3.81 -13.97
N GLU A 223 20.80 4.14 -12.71
CA GLU A 223 21.90 3.56 -11.96
C GLU A 223 21.69 2.06 -11.68
N PHE A 224 20.47 1.65 -11.33
CA PHE A 224 20.12 0.23 -11.12
C PHE A 224 20.34 -0.58 -12.41
N LYS A 225 19.83 -0.07 -13.54
CA LYS A 225 20.03 -0.72 -14.84
C LYS A 225 21.51 -0.80 -15.23
N LYS A 226 22.29 0.27 -15.01
CA LYS A 226 23.73 0.30 -15.32
C LYS A 226 24.51 -0.74 -14.54
N ARG A 227 24.09 -1.04 -13.31
CA ARG A 227 24.72 -2.02 -12.41
C ARG A 227 24.07 -3.40 -12.45
N ASP A 228 23.11 -3.64 -13.34
CA ASP A 228 22.35 -4.88 -13.45
C ASP A 228 21.70 -5.30 -12.11
N LEU A 229 21.10 -4.33 -11.40
CA LEU A 229 20.47 -4.59 -10.11
C LEU A 229 19.00 -4.96 -10.28
N PRO A 230 18.50 -5.99 -9.57
CA PRO A 230 17.13 -6.47 -9.67
C PRO A 230 16.17 -5.61 -8.85
N MET A 231 16.18 -4.30 -9.07
CA MET A 231 15.37 -3.35 -8.33
C MET A 231 14.91 -2.18 -9.20
N ILE A 232 13.84 -1.54 -8.76
CA ILE A 232 13.22 -0.41 -9.45
C ILE A 232 12.63 0.59 -8.45
N ILE A 233 12.67 1.87 -8.79
CA ILE A 233 11.85 2.90 -8.17
C ILE A 233 10.58 3.05 -8.99
N ASN A 234 9.47 2.65 -8.42
CA ASN A 234 8.14 2.96 -8.95
C ASN A 234 7.64 4.25 -8.32
N HIS A 235 6.97 5.11 -9.10
CA HIS A 235 6.44 6.37 -8.58
C HIS A 235 5.16 6.80 -9.29
N TYR A 236 4.40 7.66 -8.62
CA TYR A 236 3.29 8.39 -9.19
C TYR A 236 3.09 9.71 -8.44
N GLY A 237 3.20 10.82 -9.15
CA GLY A 237 3.27 12.12 -8.50
C GLY A 237 4.48 12.18 -7.57
N SER A 238 4.28 12.68 -6.35
CA SER A 238 5.33 12.75 -5.32
C SER A 238 5.44 11.49 -4.44
N LEU A 239 4.67 10.46 -4.74
CA LEU A 239 4.76 9.12 -4.13
C LEU A 239 5.78 8.30 -4.89
N TRP A 240 6.70 7.65 -4.19
CA TRP A 240 7.66 6.72 -4.78
C TRP A 240 7.91 5.53 -3.85
N ARG A 241 8.38 4.42 -4.43
CA ARG A 241 8.63 3.19 -3.69
C ARG A 241 9.76 2.40 -4.32
N ILE A 242 10.62 1.84 -3.46
CA ILE A 242 11.63 0.86 -3.86
C ILE A 242 10.96 -0.51 -3.97
N LYS A 243 11.20 -1.21 -5.05
CA LYS A 243 10.75 -2.58 -5.26
C LYS A 243 11.91 -3.43 -5.76
N PHE A 244 12.12 -4.57 -5.14
CA PHE A 244 12.96 -5.63 -5.69
C PHE A 244 12.12 -6.43 -6.68
N ASN A 245 12.66 -6.70 -7.86
CA ASN A 245 11.97 -7.43 -8.93
C ASN A 245 12.03 -8.95 -8.73
N GLU A 246 12.95 -9.40 -7.88
CA GLU A 246 13.13 -10.78 -7.46
C GLU A 246 13.47 -10.83 -5.96
N ASP A 247 13.52 -12.02 -5.40
CA ASP A 247 13.97 -12.22 -4.01
C ASP A 247 15.49 -12.05 -3.95
N VAL A 248 15.93 -11.00 -3.30
CA VAL A 248 17.34 -10.64 -3.12
C VAL A 248 17.77 -10.98 -1.71
N SER A 249 18.62 -12.00 -1.57
CA SER A 249 19.17 -12.37 -0.26
C SER A 249 19.83 -11.15 0.40
N TYR A 250 19.36 -10.82 1.62
CA TYR A 250 19.84 -9.67 2.39
C TYR A 250 19.61 -8.30 1.73
N GLY A 251 18.65 -8.19 0.79
CA GLY A 251 18.32 -6.92 0.14
C GLY A 251 17.93 -5.81 1.13
N GLU A 252 17.38 -6.18 2.29
CA GLU A 252 17.03 -5.27 3.38
C GLU A 252 18.23 -4.52 4.00
N LEU A 253 19.46 -5.02 3.83
CA LEU A 253 20.68 -4.32 4.26
C LEU A 253 20.83 -2.95 3.58
N LEU A 254 20.28 -2.79 2.36
CA LEU A 254 20.25 -1.48 1.70
C LEU A 254 19.60 -0.41 2.60
N PHE A 255 18.47 -0.72 3.20
CA PHE A 255 17.77 0.23 4.08
C PHE A 255 18.55 0.53 5.35
N THR A 256 19.30 -0.45 5.87
CA THR A 256 20.21 -0.26 7.01
C THR A 256 21.36 0.67 6.65
N LEU A 257 22.00 0.46 5.51
CA LEU A 257 23.08 1.32 5.03
C LEU A 257 22.60 2.74 4.71
N LEU A 258 21.40 2.88 4.14
CA LEU A 258 20.78 4.19 3.92
C LEU A 258 20.59 4.93 5.23
N ARG A 259 20.06 4.26 6.28
CA ARG A 259 19.91 4.85 7.63
C ARG A 259 21.25 5.25 8.24
N GLU A 260 22.29 4.42 8.11
CA GLU A 260 23.65 4.74 8.55
C GLU A 260 24.17 6.03 7.90
N ASN A 261 23.78 6.27 6.65
CA ASN A 261 24.19 7.46 5.88
C ASN A 261 23.14 8.60 5.92
N GLY A 262 22.24 8.59 6.90
CA GLY A 262 21.28 9.67 7.17
C GLY A 262 19.99 9.65 6.36
N ILE A 263 19.75 8.62 5.55
CA ILE A 263 18.50 8.46 4.79
C ILE A 263 17.61 7.43 5.49
N HIS A 264 16.53 7.90 6.14
CA HIS A 264 15.59 7.01 6.80
C HIS A 264 14.46 6.61 5.84
N ILE A 265 14.46 5.35 5.44
CA ILE A 265 13.39 4.73 4.65
C ILE A 265 12.91 3.49 5.42
N TRP A 266 11.59 3.37 5.57
CA TRP A 266 11.00 2.17 6.13
C TRP A 266 10.87 1.11 5.03
N ASP A 267 11.44 -0.06 5.29
CA ASP A 267 11.63 -1.14 4.34
C ASP A 267 10.30 -1.54 3.67
N GLY A 268 10.26 -1.44 2.34
CA GLY A 268 9.09 -1.83 1.55
C GLY A 268 7.87 -0.90 1.65
N PHE A 269 7.97 0.22 2.37
CA PHE A 269 6.88 1.19 2.49
C PHE A 269 6.97 2.32 1.44
N PRO A 270 5.84 2.98 1.13
CA PRO A 270 5.83 4.14 0.26
C PRO A 270 6.58 5.32 0.88
N CYS A 271 7.32 6.04 0.04
CA CYS A 271 8.03 7.26 0.36
C CYS A 271 7.37 8.45 -0.34
N PHE A 272 7.61 9.64 0.19
CA PHE A 272 6.98 10.85 -0.35
C PHE A 272 7.98 11.99 -0.38
N LEU A 273 8.09 12.70 -1.50
CA LEU A 273 8.69 14.03 -1.49
C LEU A 273 7.64 15.05 -1.03
N THR A 274 8.09 15.99 -0.23
CA THR A 274 7.28 17.08 0.32
C THR A 274 7.93 18.41 -0.01
N GLU A 275 7.22 19.52 0.23
CA GLU A 275 7.73 20.87 0.01
C GLU A 275 9.01 21.21 0.83
N ALA A 276 9.24 20.47 1.91
CA ALA A 276 10.45 20.62 2.71
C ALA A 276 11.73 20.21 1.98
N TYR A 277 11.61 19.34 0.96
CA TYR A 277 12.75 18.90 0.17
C TYR A 277 13.17 19.97 -0.84
N LYS A 278 14.49 20.15 -0.95
CA LYS A 278 15.14 20.96 -1.99
C LYS A 278 15.79 20.06 -3.03
N GLU A 279 16.25 20.64 -4.12
CA GLU A 279 16.97 19.90 -5.16
C GLU A 279 18.27 19.25 -4.64
N GLU A 280 18.93 19.91 -3.69
CA GLU A 280 20.13 19.39 -3.03
C GLU A 280 19.84 18.14 -2.22
N ASP A 281 18.68 18.07 -1.53
CA ASP A 281 18.25 16.90 -0.76
C ASP A 281 18.00 15.70 -1.69
N VAL A 282 17.35 15.92 -2.83
CA VAL A 282 17.14 14.87 -3.84
C VAL A 282 18.47 14.38 -4.38
N THR A 283 19.39 15.27 -4.67
CA THR A 283 20.74 14.92 -5.13
C THR A 283 21.48 14.11 -4.05
N MET A 284 21.41 14.54 -2.79
CA MET A 284 22.01 13.81 -1.66
C MET A 284 21.42 12.39 -1.53
N ILE A 285 20.11 12.23 -1.68
CA ILE A 285 19.45 10.91 -1.65
C ILE A 285 20.03 10.02 -2.76
N ILE A 286 20.10 10.52 -3.99
CA ILE A 286 20.61 9.77 -5.15
C ILE A 286 22.07 9.34 -4.92
N GLU A 287 22.93 10.25 -4.49
CA GLU A 287 24.35 9.94 -4.26
C GLU A 287 24.51 8.95 -3.09
N THR A 288 23.71 9.08 -2.04
CA THR A 288 23.74 8.14 -0.91
C THR A 288 23.34 6.73 -1.35
N PHE A 289 22.30 6.60 -2.20
CA PHE A 289 21.96 5.31 -2.79
C PHE A 289 23.13 4.71 -3.57
N LYS A 290 23.80 5.49 -4.42
CA LYS A 290 24.98 5.03 -5.19
C LYS A 290 26.10 4.53 -4.31
N ILE A 291 26.39 5.23 -3.20
CA ILE A 291 27.39 4.83 -2.21
C ILE A 291 27.00 3.50 -1.53
N CYS A 292 25.76 3.40 -1.03
CA CYS A 292 25.26 2.20 -0.35
C CYS A 292 25.26 0.98 -1.28
N LEU A 293 24.79 1.15 -2.51
CA LEU A 293 24.82 0.09 -3.53
C LEU A 293 26.25 -0.35 -3.86
N THR A 294 27.20 0.58 -3.95
CA THR A 294 28.61 0.25 -4.18
C THR A 294 29.17 -0.58 -3.03
N LYS A 295 28.88 -0.21 -1.77
CA LYS A 295 29.27 -1.00 -0.59
C LYS A 295 28.70 -2.42 -0.64
N MET A 296 27.43 -2.57 -0.97
CA MET A 296 26.76 -3.88 -1.06
C MET A 296 27.35 -4.75 -2.16
N ILE A 297 27.54 -4.20 -3.37
CA ILE A 297 28.13 -4.93 -4.50
C ILE A 297 29.56 -5.37 -4.15
N SER A 298 30.37 -4.48 -3.58
CA SER A 298 31.74 -4.80 -3.18
C SER A 298 31.84 -5.87 -2.09
N ALA A 299 30.79 -6.01 -1.27
CA ALA A 299 30.64 -7.05 -0.25
C ALA A 299 30.05 -8.36 -0.80
N GLY A 300 29.76 -8.43 -2.09
CA GLY A 300 29.23 -9.65 -2.74
C GLY A 300 27.72 -9.81 -2.65
N PHE A 301 26.96 -8.76 -2.29
CA PHE A 301 25.51 -8.75 -2.38
C PHE A 301 25.07 -8.33 -3.80
N PHE A 302 23.86 -8.69 -4.19
CA PHE A 302 23.31 -8.49 -5.56
C PHE A 302 24.05 -9.27 -6.66
N ILE A 303 24.66 -10.40 -6.32
CA ILE A 303 25.21 -11.29 -7.35
C ILE A 303 24.02 -11.96 -8.04
N SER A 304 23.78 -11.61 -9.30
CA SER A 304 22.81 -12.31 -10.13
C SER A 304 23.22 -13.78 -10.27
N ALA A 305 22.24 -14.68 -10.22
CA ALA A 305 22.48 -16.12 -10.44
C ALA A 305 23.19 -16.42 -11.78
N SER A 306 23.16 -15.47 -12.73
CA SER A 306 23.90 -15.53 -14.00
C SER A 306 25.40 -15.30 -13.89
N HIS A 307 25.91 -14.80 -12.76
CA HIS A 307 27.33 -14.50 -12.51
C HIS A 307 27.99 -15.47 -11.52
N ILE A 308 27.30 -16.51 -11.08
CA ILE A 308 27.92 -17.59 -10.32
C ILE A 308 28.76 -18.41 -11.32
N ILE A 309 30.02 -18.02 -11.53
CA ILE A 309 31.04 -18.95 -12.06
C ILE A 309 31.09 -20.09 -11.07
N PRO A 310 30.86 -21.34 -11.48
CA PRO A 310 30.94 -22.45 -10.52
C PRO A 310 32.38 -22.50 -10.01
N SER A 311 32.62 -22.02 -8.80
CA SER A 311 33.83 -22.38 -8.07
C SER A 311 33.73 -23.89 -7.81
N GLU A 312 34.74 -24.60 -8.21
CA GLU A 312 34.83 -26.04 -8.09
C GLU A 312 34.42 -26.52 -6.69
N LYS A 313 33.41 -27.40 -6.70
CA LYS A 313 33.03 -28.27 -5.58
C LYS A 313 32.51 -27.61 -4.29
N SER A 314 31.35 -27.00 -4.36
CA SER A 314 30.39 -27.12 -3.27
C SER A 314 29.44 -28.28 -3.63
N VAL A 315 29.46 -29.33 -2.85
CA VAL A 315 28.49 -30.42 -2.95
C VAL A 315 27.12 -29.81 -2.64
N VAL A 316 26.35 -29.52 -3.68
CA VAL A 316 24.95 -29.11 -3.56
C VAL A 316 24.19 -30.34 -3.09
N ILE A 317 23.85 -30.37 -1.78
CA ILE A 317 22.85 -31.34 -1.28
C ILE A 317 21.49 -30.91 -1.83
N ASN A 318 21.24 -31.29 -3.08
CA ASN A 318 20.01 -31.00 -3.79
C ASN A 318 19.03 -32.14 -3.53
N SER A 319 18.41 -32.19 -2.35
CA SER A 319 17.12 -32.83 -2.17
C SER A 319 16.45 -32.37 -0.88
N ASN A 320 15.28 -31.78 -1.00
CA ASN A 320 14.33 -31.56 0.11
C ASN A 320 13.73 -32.88 0.65
N LYS A 321 14.31 -34.03 0.26
CA LYS A 321 13.90 -35.33 0.79
C LYS A 321 15.07 -35.95 1.53
N PRO A 322 14.82 -36.44 2.77
CA PRO A 322 15.84 -37.15 3.53
C PRO A 322 16.32 -38.37 2.72
N PRO A 323 17.65 -38.66 2.72
CA PRO A 323 18.23 -39.76 1.92
C PRO A 323 17.80 -41.14 2.48
N VAL A 324 17.41 -41.20 3.75
CA VAL A 324 16.83 -42.35 4.40
C VAL A 324 15.68 -41.89 5.31
N GLU A 325 14.72 -42.80 5.54
CA GLU A 325 13.58 -42.52 6.39
C GLU A 325 14.03 -42.16 7.81
N GLY A 326 13.52 -41.06 8.39
CA GLY A 326 13.89 -40.55 9.70
C GLY A 326 15.13 -39.68 9.77
N ALA A 327 15.87 -39.46 8.67
CA ALA A 327 16.99 -38.53 8.66
C ALA A 327 16.55 -37.06 8.83
N LYS A 328 17.31 -36.31 9.63
CA LYS A 328 17.11 -34.88 9.90
C LYS A 328 18.26 -34.05 9.30
N LEU A 329 17.92 -32.94 8.68
CA LEU A 329 18.93 -31.98 8.20
C LEU A 329 19.46 -31.18 9.39
N GLY A 330 20.79 -31.13 9.54
CA GLY A 330 21.51 -30.39 10.57
C GLY A 330 22.77 -29.75 10.01
N ARG A 331 23.68 -29.37 10.92
CA ARG A 331 25.03 -28.88 10.56
C ARG A 331 26.07 -29.77 11.21
N ASP A 332 27.15 -30.05 10.46
CA ASP A 332 28.30 -30.78 11.02
C ASP A 332 29.20 -29.87 11.89
N LYS A 333 30.30 -30.43 12.39
CA LYS A 333 31.23 -29.70 13.26
C LYS A 333 31.91 -28.51 12.59
N GLU A 334 31.99 -28.54 11.27
CA GLU A 334 32.55 -27.51 10.43
C GLU A 334 31.49 -26.45 9.98
N GLY A 335 30.20 -26.66 10.42
CA GLY A 335 29.10 -25.75 10.11
C GLY A 335 28.41 -26.01 8.76
N ASN A 336 28.81 -27.04 8.02
CA ASN A 336 28.21 -27.39 6.74
C ASN A 336 26.88 -28.14 6.92
N PRO A 337 25.90 -27.97 6.01
CA PRO A 337 24.66 -28.76 6.03
C PRO A 337 24.97 -30.24 5.86
N ALA A 338 24.39 -31.06 6.71
CA ALA A 338 24.55 -32.52 6.67
C ALA A 338 23.28 -33.22 7.15
N TRP A 339 23.06 -34.44 6.68
CA TRP A 339 21.97 -35.28 7.16
C TRP A 339 22.42 -36.15 8.34
N PHE A 340 21.56 -36.32 9.32
CA PHE A 340 21.80 -37.08 10.54
C PHE A 340 20.68 -38.09 10.82
N VAL A 341 21.01 -39.26 11.28
CA VAL A 341 20.05 -40.27 11.77
C VAL A 341 20.23 -40.51 13.28
N PRO A 342 19.19 -40.94 13.98
CA PRO A 342 19.34 -41.34 15.39
C PRO A 342 20.40 -42.42 15.51
N ASP A 343 21.28 -42.28 16.49
CA ASP A 343 22.25 -43.32 16.82
C ASP A 343 21.55 -44.50 17.50
N ALA A 344 21.62 -45.68 16.92
CA ALA A 344 20.99 -46.86 17.46
C ALA A 344 21.63 -47.35 18.80
N SER A 345 22.85 -46.89 19.11
CA SER A 345 23.60 -47.24 20.32
C SER A 345 23.49 -46.22 21.45
N ALA A 346 22.98 -45.00 21.20
CA ALA A 346 22.90 -43.93 22.18
C ALA A 346 21.57 -43.13 22.08
N ILE A 347 20.74 -43.26 23.10
CA ILE A 347 19.42 -42.59 23.14
C ILE A 347 19.60 -41.07 23.15
N GLY A 348 19.09 -40.39 22.10
CA GLY A 348 19.12 -38.90 21.95
C GLY A 348 20.30 -38.38 21.16
N GLU A 349 21.22 -39.22 20.73
CA GLU A 349 22.32 -38.83 19.85
C GLU A 349 22.01 -39.06 18.36
N TYR A 350 22.71 -38.37 17.48
CA TYR A 350 22.55 -38.45 16.05
C TYR A 350 23.90 -38.61 15.35
N VAL A 351 23.95 -39.47 14.36
CA VAL A 351 25.16 -39.75 13.56
C VAL A 351 24.99 -39.15 12.19
N LYS A 352 26.03 -38.46 11.68
CA LYS A 352 26.10 -37.90 10.34
C LYS A 352 26.08 -39.02 9.30
N ILE A 353 25.27 -38.84 8.25
CA ILE A 353 25.25 -39.73 7.10
C ILE A 353 26.31 -39.24 6.11
N ASP A 354 27.25 -40.07 5.73
CA ASP A 354 28.16 -39.84 4.64
C ASP A 354 27.44 -40.20 3.33
N LEU A 355 27.17 -39.18 2.48
CA LEU A 355 26.48 -39.30 1.21
C LEU A 355 27.46 -39.34 0.04
#